data_bf5da491434d664bfb55876ab18d09cf
#
_entry.id   bf5da491434d664bfb55876ab18d09cf
#
_cell.length_a   1.000
_cell.length_b   1.000
_cell.length_c   1.000
_cell.angle_alpha   90.00
_cell.angle_beta   90.00
_cell.angle_gamma   90.00
#
_symmetry.space_group_name_H-M   'P 1'
#
loop_
_entity.id
_entity.type
_entity.pdbx_description
1 polymer ?
#
loop_
_entity_poly.entity_id
_entity_poly.type
_entity_poly.pdbx_seq_one_letter_code
_entity_poly.pdbx_strand_id
1 'polypeptide(L)'
;KPHPLSILKIIPNAPASHLSIRFGLRGPAFAISSACASGAHSIGVAADLIRFGTADAALAGASEALLTYGAMETWKAMHIMSDELC
;
A
#
# COMPACT_ATOMS: atom_id res chain seq x y z
N LYS A 1 11.17 8.77 22.78
CA LYS A 1 11.52 9.72 21.73
C LYS A 1 11.19 9.14 20.36
N PRO A 2 10.67 9.95 19.42
CA PRO A 2 10.43 9.47 18.05
C PRO A 2 11.77 9.13 17.37
N HIS A 3 11.75 8.06 16.59
CA HIS A 3 12.91 7.65 15.81
C HIS A 3 13.10 8.62 14.63
N PRO A 4 14.35 9.03 14.30
CA PRO A 4 14.58 9.98 13.20
C PRO A 4 13.98 9.56 11.84
N LEU A 5 13.86 8.26 11.59
CA LEU A 5 13.34 7.71 10.35
C LEU A 5 11.86 7.35 10.42
N SER A 6 11.14 7.82 11.44
CA SER A 6 9.73 7.46 11.63
C SER A 6 8.85 7.89 10.45
N ILE A 7 9.12 9.07 9.89
CA ILE A 7 8.36 9.57 8.74
C ILE A 7 8.52 8.63 7.55
N LEU A 8 9.73 8.15 7.29
CA LEU A 8 9.99 7.23 6.18
C LEU A 8 9.29 5.87 6.35
N LYS A 9 8.90 5.54 7.57
CA LYS A 9 8.20 4.29 7.87
C LYS A 9 6.69 4.40 7.73
N ILE A 10 6.14 5.61 7.83
CA ILE A 10 4.68 5.82 7.88
C ILE A 10 4.10 6.50 6.64
N ILE A 11 4.91 7.01 5.74
CA ILE A 11 4.40 7.61 4.51
C ILE A 11 3.69 6.56 3.64
N PRO A 12 2.58 6.92 2.97
CA PRO A 12 1.79 5.95 2.22
C PRO A 12 2.54 5.25 1.09
N ASN A 13 3.54 5.90 0.50
CA ASN A 13 4.34 5.34 -0.58
C ASN A 13 5.56 4.54 -0.09
N ALA A 14 5.71 4.30 1.20
CA ALA A 14 6.84 3.54 1.73
C ALA A 14 6.97 2.15 1.10
N PRO A 15 5.91 1.33 0.97
CA PRO A 15 6.03 0.03 0.32
C PRO A 15 6.53 0.12 -1.13
N ALA A 16 6.00 1.05 -1.91
CA ALA A 16 6.43 1.26 -3.30
C ALA A 16 7.91 1.68 -3.38
N SER A 17 8.33 2.58 -2.50
CA SER A 17 9.72 3.04 -2.44
C SER A 17 10.68 1.91 -2.04
N HIS A 18 10.33 1.12 -1.06
CA HIS A 18 11.14 -0.02 -0.63
C HIS A 18 11.27 -1.08 -1.73
N LEU A 19 10.20 -1.39 -2.44
CA LEU A 19 10.25 -2.31 -3.56
C LEU A 19 11.11 -1.76 -4.70
N SER A 20 10.98 -0.47 -5.01
CA SER A 20 11.80 0.18 -6.03
C SER A 20 13.29 0.07 -5.71
N ILE A 21 13.68 0.36 -4.48
CA ILE A 21 15.08 0.26 -4.03
C ILE A 21 15.54 -1.21 -4.04
N ARG A 22 14.74 -2.10 -3.50
CA ARG A 22 15.08 -3.51 -3.35
C ARG A 22 15.35 -4.19 -4.69
N PHE A 23 14.56 -3.90 -5.69
CA PHE A 23 14.62 -4.56 -7.01
C PHE A 23 15.24 -3.68 -8.09
N GLY A 24 15.75 -2.50 -7.74
CA GLY A 24 16.38 -1.58 -8.70
C GLY A 24 15.42 -1.08 -9.77
N LEU A 25 14.15 -0.89 -9.43
CA LEU A 25 13.14 -0.40 -10.36
C LEU A 25 13.28 1.11 -10.52
N ARG A 26 13.44 1.59 -11.76
CA ARG A 26 13.76 2.99 -12.05
C ARG A 26 12.61 3.79 -12.68
N GLY A 27 11.53 3.13 -13.03
CA GLY A 27 10.34 3.78 -13.56
C GLY A 27 9.53 4.50 -12.49
N PRO A 28 8.32 4.97 -12.84
CA PRO A 28 7.44 5.61 -11.88
C PRO A 28 7.17 4.71 -10.67
N ALA A 29 7.26 5.28 -9.48
CA ALA A 29 7.00 4.57 -8.22
C ALA A 29 6.18 5.47 -7.31
N PHE A 30 4.92 5.11 -7.06
CA PHE A 30 4.00 5.93 -6.28
C PHE A 30 2.90 5.06 -5.68
N ALA A 31 2.10 5.65 -4.80
CA ALA A 31 0.98 5.00 -4.15
C ALA A 31 -0.34 5.59 -4.64
N ILE A 32 -1.37 4.74 -4.66
CA ILE A 32 -2.73 5.13 -4.97
C ILE A 32 -3.59 4.88 -3.73
N SER A 33 -4.45 5.82 -3.41
CA SER A 33 -5.35 5.70 -2.27
C SER A 33 -6.78 5.91 -2.72
N SER A 34 -7.59 4.86 -2.60
CA SER A 34 -9.02 4.87 -2.91
C SER A 34 -9.74 3.86 -2.01
N ALA A 35 -9.41 3.89 -0.71
CA ALA A 35 -9.95 3.01 0.32
C ALA A 35 -9.85 1.53 -0.10
N CYS A 36 -10.93 0.77 -0.01
CA CYS A 36 -10.94 -0.66 -0.34
C CYS A 36 -10.61 -0.96 -1.80
N ALA A 37 -10.75 0.00 -2.70
CA ALA A 37 -10.48 -0.16 -4.13
C ALA A 37 -9.01 0.10 -4.50
N SER A 38 -8.16 0.48 -3.55
CA SER A 38 -6.77 0.89 -3.82
C SER A 38 -5.96 -0.16 -4.57
N GLY A 39 -6.07 -1.42 -4.18
CA GLY A 39 -5.34 -2.52 -4.84
C GLY A 39 -5.75 -2.69 -6.29
N ALA A 40 -7.05 -2.70 -6.57
CA ALA A 40 -7.58 -2.82 -7.93
C ALA A 40 -7.19 -1.60 -8.78
N HIS A 41 -7.28 -0.40 -8.23
CA HIS A 41 -6.86 0.82 -8.91
C HIS A 41 -5.35 0.83 -9.21
N SER A 42 -4.52 0.33 -8.29
CA SER A 42 -3.08 0.20 -8.50
C SER A 42 -2.78 -0.68 -9.72
N ILE A 43 -3.45 -1.80 -9.84
CA ILE A 43 -3.29 -2.71 -10.98
C ILE A 43 -3.74 -2.03 -12.28
N GLY A 44 -4.88 -1.35 -12.26
CA GLY A 44 -5.41 -0.63 -13.42
C GLY A 44 -4.48 0.47 -13.91
N VAL A 45 -3.94 1.28 -13.00
CA VAL A 45 -2.99 2.35 -13.35
C VAL A 45 -1.69 1.75 -13.89
N ALA A 46 -1.18 0.68 -13.28
CA ALA A 46 0.02 0.00 -13.78
C ALA A 46 -0.20 -0.54 -15.21
N ALA A 47 -1.36 -1.13 -15.47
CA ALA A 47 -1.72 -1.59 -16.82
C ALA A 47 -1.74 -0.44 -17.83
N ASP A 48 -2.26 0.72 -17.44
CA ASP A 48 -2.27 1.91 -18.29
C ASP A 48 -0.87 2.44 -18.57
N LEU A 49 0.02 2.46 -17.57
CA LEU A 49 1.42 2.85 -17.77
C LEU A 49 2.12 1.98 -18.80
N ILE A 50 1.85 0.67 -18.79
CA ILE A 50 2.39 -0.26 -19.80
C ILE A 50 1.72 -0.02 -21.14
N ARG A 51 0.41 0.09 -21.17
CA ARG A 51 -0.37 0.27 -22.39
C ARG A 51 0.01 1.53 -23.15
N PHE A 52 0.30 2.62 -22.42
CA PHE A 52 0.71 3.90 -23.02
C PHE A 52 2.22 4.01 -23.24
N GLY A 53 2.98 2.97 -22.94
CA GLY A 53 4.42 2.95 -23.21
C GLY A 53 5.29 3.70 -22.20
N THR A 54 4.73 4.14 -21.05
CA THR A 54 5.49 4.80 -20.01
C THR A 54 6.38 3.80 -19.25
N ALA A 55 5.95 2.55 -19.18
CA ALA A 55 6.72 1.47 -18.56
C ALA A 55 6.62 0.21 -19.40
N ASP A 56 7.65 -0.63 -19.38
CA ASP A 56 7.66 -1.93 -20.05
C ASP A 56 7.09 -3.03 -19.19
N ALA A 57 7.26 -2.88 -17.88
CA ALA A 57 6.75 -3.80 -16.87
C ALA A 57 6.45 -3.01 -15.59
N ALA A 58 5.55 -3.52 -14.77
CA ALA A 58 5.21 -2.87 -13.52
C ALA A 58 4.89 -3.91 -12.44
N LEU A 59 5.30 -3.59 -11.22
CA LEU A 59 4.89 -4.31 -10.03
C LEU A 59 3.75 -3.52 -9.38
N ALA A 60 2.61 -4.13 -9.20
CA ALA A 60 1.42 -3.48 -8.66
C ALA A 60 0.72 -4.37 -7.64
N GLY A 61 0.07 -3.74 -6.68
CA GLY A 61 -0.66 -4.45 -5.64
C GLY A 61 -1.01 -3.55 -4.48
N ALA A 62 -1.33 -4.15 -3.36
CA ALA A 62 -1.65 -3.46 -2.14
C ALA A 62 -1.16 -4.24 -0.93
N SER A 63 -0.94 -3.54 0.16
CA SER A 63 -0.61 -4.13 1.45
C SER A 63 -1.26 -3.32 2.56
N GLU A 64 -1.60 -4.01 3.64
CA GLU A 64 -2.20 -3.37 4.80
C GLU A 64 -1.86 -4.17 6.05
N ALA A 65 -1.61 -3.46 7.15
CA ALA A 65 -1.33 -4.07 8.43
C ALA A 65 -1.82 -3.15 9.56
N LEU A 66 -3.14 -3.00 9.66
CA LEU A 66 -3.80 -2.17 10.68
C LEU A 66 -3.89 -2.90 12.03
N LEU A 67 -2.77 -3.41 12.51
CA LEU A 67 -2.69 -4.21 13.74
C LEU A 67 -2.33 -3.33 14.94
N THR A 68 -2.95 -2.17 15.05
CA THR A 68 -2.81 -1.29 16.21
C THR A 68 -4.06 -1.35 17.06
N TYR A 69 -3.92 -1.05 18.35
CA TYR A 69 -5.05 -1.09 19.28
C TYR A 69 -6.22 -0.21 18.81
N GLY A 70 -5.92 1.05 18.45
CA GLY A 70 -6.95 1.99 18.01
C GLY A 70 -7.68 1.55 16.74
N ALA A 71 -6.95 1.02 15.75
CA ALA A 71 -7.55 0.52 14.52
C ALA A 71 -8.43 -0.70 14.80
N MET A 72 -7.95 -1.65 15.60
CA MET A 72 -8.70 -2.85 15.95
C MET A 72 -9.99 -2.51 16.73
N GLU A 73 -9.92 -1.59 17.68
CA GLU A 73 -11.10 -1.16 18.44
C GLU A 73 -12.12 -0.44 17.55
N THR A 74 -11.66 0.33 16.57
CA THR A 74 -12.53 0.99 15.60
C THR A 74 -13.28 -0.03 14.74
N TRP A 75 -12.59 -1.06 14.24
CA TRP A 75 -13.21 -2.14 13.47
C TRP A 75 -14.21 -2.92 14.32
N LYS A 76 -13.88 -3.19 15.59
CA LYS A 76 -14.82 -3.85 16.53
C LYS A 76 -16.08 -3.01 16.75
N ALA A 77 -15.93 -1.69 16.89
CA ALA A 77 -17.07 -0.80 17.05
C ALA A 77 -18.03 -0.82 15.86
N MET A 78 -17.54 -1.16 14.68
CA MET A 78 -18.36 -1.31 13.48
C MET A 78 -19.06 -2.68 13.39
N HIS A 79 -18.80 -3.59 14.32
CA HIS A 79 -19.37 -4.96 14.36
C HIS A 79 -19.10 -5.78 13.10
N ILE A 80 -17.92 -5.62 12.50
CA ILE A 80 -17.54 -6.33 11.27
C ILE A 80 -16.38 -7.31 11.47
N MET A 81 -15.85 -7.41 12.69
CA MET A 81 -14.79 -8.35 13.00
C MET A 81 -15.35 -9.68 13.50
N SER A 82 -14.64 -10.77 13.20
CA SER A 82 -14.96 -12.07 13.76
C SER A 82 -14.59 -12.12 15.24
N ASP A 83 -15.46 -12.71 16.04
CA ASP A 83 -15.21 -12.98 17.47
C ASP A 83 -14.60 -14.37 17.68
N GLU A 84 -14.46 -15.17 16.61
CA GLU A 84 -13.94 -16.52 16.67
C GLU A 84 -12.54 -16.62 16.06
N LEU A 85 -11.76 -17.54 16.58
CA LEU A 85 -10.47 -17.90 15.98
C LEU A 85 -10.70 -18.66 14.67
N CYS A 86 -9.90 -18.33 13.69
CA CYS A 86 -9.92 -19.04 12.40
C CYS A 86 -9.36 -20.44 12.53
#